data_87e48001aeb0fa85caa3115bd99e8553
#
_entry.id   87e48001aeb0fa85caa3115bd99e8553
#
_cell.length_a   1.000
_cell.length_b   1.000
_cell.length_c   1.000
_cell.angle_alpha   90.00
_cell.angle_beta   90.00
_cell.angle_gamma   90.00
#
_symmetry.space_group_name_H-M   'P 1'
#
loop_
_entity.id
_entity.type
_entity.pdbx_description
1 polymer ?
#
loop_
_entity_poly.entity_id
_entity_poly.type
_entity_poly.pdbx_seq_one_letter_code
_entity_poly.pdbx_strand_id
1 'polypeptide(L)'
;IERVEVRDDVTGHTFVQKYRYHHGYFDGPEREFRGFGMVETEDTESWADYNAPKLFPTGHEIVDEALHSPPVLTKTWFHTGAYLGGTSLAHCYAAEYYSDKTQENPAGIVVDLAETLIPDGLTPIEQREAVRALRGRALRVEVYGLDGSDAQAHPYSVAETNFAVRLLQPRAGQKHAAFFVHDREALSYHYERNPADPRVSHTAVLEVDDFGNPVRTVSVAYRKPLAVGFPPEQSKTSAVLTEADLVNVATDPNSYRLGVPVEARTYELTDLDSAPADPFTHPELLA
;
A
#
# COMPACT_ATOMS: atom_id res chain seq x y z
N ILE A 1 0.42 22.27 -0.41
CA ILE A 1 1.44 22.40 -1.48
C ILE A 1 0.87 21.73 -2.71
N GLU A 2 0.69 22.49 -3.80
CA GLU A 2 0.13 21.95 -5.06
C GLU A 2 1.23 21.59 -6.06
N ARG A 3 2.42 22.22 -5.91
CA ARG A 3 3.56 21.99 -6.80
C ARG A 3 4.87 22.13 -6.03
N VAL A 4 5.81 21.25 -6.31
CA VAL A 4 7.19 21.31 -5.82
C VAL A 4 8.11 21.26 -7.03
N GLU A 5 9.08 22.14 -7.09
CA GLU A 5 10.14 22.12 -8.09
C GLU A 5 11.48 21.96 -7.39
N VAL A 6 12.25 20.99 -7.82
CA VAL A 6 13.62 20.76 -7.36
C VAL A 6 14.55 20.99 -8.53
N ARG A 7 15.43 21.99 -8.44
CA ARG A 7 16.43 22.26 -9.43
C ARG A 7 17.78 21.69 -8.98
N ASP A 8 18.38 20.90 -9.84
CA ASP A 8 19.76 20.46 -9.68
C ASP A 8 20.69 21.48 -10.37
N ASP A 9 21.43 22.23 -9.58
CA ASP A 9 22.33 23.27 -10.09
C ASP A 9 23.58 22.70 -10.79
N VAL A 10 23.89 21.42 -10.63
CA VAL A 10 25.02 20.76 -11.29
C VAL A 10 24.65 20.32 -12.71
N THR A 11 23.50 19.66 -12.85
CA THR A 11 23.02 19.15 -14.15
C THR A 11 22.11 20.15 -14.88
N GLY A 12 21.57 21.14 -14.17
CA GLY A 12 20.60 22.10 -14.68
C GLY A 12 19.18 21.53 -14.83
N HIS A 13 18.95 20.28 -14.44
CA HIS A 13 17.64 19.65 -14.53
C HIS A 13 16.69 20.20 -13.47
N THR A 14 15.40 20.28 -13.83
CA THR A 14 14.33 20.64 -12.92
C THR A 14 13.37 19.45 -12.83
N PHE A 15 13.15 18.99 -11.59
CA PHE A 15 12.18 17.95 -11.29
C PHE A 15 10.92 18.61 -10.74
N VAL A 16 9.78 18.28 -11.32
CA VAL A 16 8.51 18.88 -10.94
C VAL A 16 7.60 17.79 -10.41
N GLN A 17 6.97 18.08 -9.27
CA GLN A 17 5.90 17.24 -8.72
C GLN A 17 4.67 18.10 -8.51
N LYS A 18 3.52 17.62 -9.01
CA LYS A 18 2.22 18.24 -8.81
C LYS A 18 1.36 17.36 -7.90
N TYR A 19 0.59 18.00 -7.02
CA TYR A 19 -0.25 17.31 -6.04
C TYR A 19 -1.69 17.78 -6.14
N ARG A 20 -2.64 16.83 -6.07
CA ARG A 20 -4.05 17.08 -5.88
C ARG A 20 -4.55 16.33 -4.67
N TYR A 21 -5.37 16.97 -3.86
CA TYR A 21 -5.82 16.45 -2.58
C TYR A 21 -7.33 16.30 -2.56
N HIS A 22 -7.81 15.14 -2.09
CA HIS A 22 -9.22 14.79 -2.05
C HIS A 22 -9.59 14.26 -0.66
N HIS A 23 -10.88 14.31 -0.32
CA HIS A 23 -11.43 13.76 0.93
C HIS A 23 -10.75 14.31 2.19
N GLY A 24 -10.60 15.65 2.24
CA GLY A 24 -10.12 16.29 3.47
C GLY A 24 -11.05 16.00 4.65
N TYR A 25 -10.52 15.49 5.75
CA TYR A 25 -11.30 15.11 6.91
C TYR A 25 -10.98 15.97 8.14
N PHE A 26 -12.01 16.59 8.71
CA PHE A 26 -11.94 17.32 9.97
C PHE A 26 -12.73 16.57 11.04
N ASP A 27 -12.06 16.12 12.11
CA ASP A 27 -12.71 15.50 13.26
C ASP A 27 -13.29 16.55 14.18
N GLY A 28 -14.62 16.65 14.22
CA GLY A 28 -15.33 17.65 15.02
C GLY A 28 -15.11 17.49 16.54
N PRO A 29 -15.26 16.29 17.12
CA PRO A 29 -15.02 16.03 18.53
C PRO A 29 -13.63 16.43 19.02
N GLU A 30 -12.60 16.07 18.25
CA GLU A 30 -11.20 16.36 18.58
C GLU A 30 -10.74 17.74 18.08
N ARG A 31 -11.55 18.41 17.24
CA ARG A 31 -11.23 19.69 16.58
C ARG A 31 -9.90 19.64 15.83
N GLU A 32 -9.66 18.54 15.12
CA GLU A 32 -8.41 18.27 14.42
C GLU A 32 -8.64 18.02 12.93
N PHE A 33 -7.86 18.68 12.07
CA PHE A 33 -7.76 18.29 10.67
C PHE A 33 -6.83 17.09 10.56
N ARG A 34 -7.35 15.96 10.05
CA ARG A 34 -6.65 14.69 10.01
C ARG A 34 -6.02 14.36 8.67
N GLY A 35 -6.00 15.29 7.74
CA GLY A 35 -5.39 15.12 6.43
C GLY A 35 -6.41 14.79 5.34
N PHE A 36 -5.90 14.28 4.26
CA PHE A 36 -6.65 13.94 3.06
C PHE A 36 -6.76 12.43 2.91
N GLY A 37 -7.92 11.96 2.48
CA GLY A 37 -8.18 10.54 2.26
C GLY A 37 -7.61 10.02 0.95
N MET A 38 -7.35 10.92 -0.03
CA MET A 38 -6.67 10.55 -1.27
C MET A 38 -5.78 11.69 -1.75
N VAL A 39 -4.61 11.33 -2.25
CA VAL A 39 -3.65 12.24 -2.86
C VAL A 39 -3.22 11.71 -4.22
N GLU A 40 -3.31 12.55 -5.24
CA GLU A 40 -2.69 12.30 -6.52
C GLU A 40 -1.35 13.02 -6.59
N THR A 41 -0.32 12.33 -7.05
CA THR A 41 1.01 12.88 -7.31
C THR A 41 1.38 12.63 -8.75
N GLU A 42 1.71 13.70 -9.47
CA GLU A 42 2.24 13.66 -10.83
C GLU A 42 3.71 14.08 -10.77
N ASP A 43 4.62 13.20 -11.19
CA ASP A 43 6.06 13.32 -10.89
C ASP A 43 6.88 14.04 -11.97
N THR A 44 6.30 14.37 -13.09
CA THR A 44 6.98 14.98 -14.23
C THR A 44 6.05 15.95 -14.95
N GLU A 45 6.63 16.93 -15.65
CA GLU A 45 5.86 17.82 -16.52
C GLU A 45 5.43 17.10 -17.80
N SER A 46 4.25 17.44 -18.32
CA SER A 46 3.87 17.06 -19.67
C SER A 46 4.84 17.70 -20.69
N TRP A 47 4.96 17.11 -21.88
CA TRP A 47 5.76 17.70 -22.95
C TRP A 47 5.34 19.14 -23.27
N ALA A 48 4.05 19.43 -23.25
CA ALA A 48 3.51 20.76 -23.47
C ALA A 48 3.96 21.76 -22.39
N ASP A 49 3.95 21.35 -21.12
CA ASP A 49 4.43 22.17 -20.00
C ASP A 49 5.95 22.35 -20.07
N TYR A 50 6.68 21.27 -20.43
CA TYR A 50 8.13 21.28 -20.58
C TYR A 50 8.59 22.26 -21.65
N ASN A 51 7.90 22.30 -22.81
CA ASN A 51 8.18 23.20 -23.92
C ASN A 51 7.53 24.58 -23.82
N ALA A 52 6.75 24.84 -22.76
CA ALA A 52 6.19 26.16 -22.56
C ALA A 52 7.31 27.23 -22.47
N PRO A 53 7.08 28.47 -22.96
CA PRO A 53 8.08 29.53 -22.86
C PRO A 53 8.54 29.73 -21.42
N LYS A 54 9.83 29.55 -21.17
CA LYS A 54 10.46 29.71 -19.84
C LYS A 54 11.06 31.10 -19.73
N LEU A 55 10.86 31.78 -18.61
CA LEU A 55 11.49 33.06 -18.29
C LEU A 55 13.02 32.97 -18.24
N PHE A 56 13.54 31.78 -17.88
CA PHE A 56 14.98 31.52 -17.77
C PHE A 56 15.30 30.14 -18.42
N PRO A 57 15.57 30.12 -19.74
CA PRO A 57 16.01 28.89 -20.42
C PRO A 57 17.33 28.38 -19.81
N THR A 58 17.46 27.08 -19.64
CA THR A 58 18.62 26.45 -19.01
C THR A 58 19.73 26.10 -20.02
N GLY A 59 19.42 26.09 -21.33
CA GLY A 59 20.31 25.68 -22.40
C GLY A 59 20.59 24.19 -22.53
N HIS A 60 19.86 23.37 -21.74
CA HIS A 60 19.94 21.91 -21.74
C HIS A 60 18.57 21.29 -21.98
N GLU A 61 17.71 21.95 -22.75
CA GLU A 61 16.37 21.45 -23.06
C GLU A 61 16.46 20.24 -23.98
N ILE A 62 15.58 19.25 -23.71
CA ILE A 62 15.32 18.13 -24.60
C ILE A 62 14.63 18.73 -25.85
N VAL A 63 15.17 18.46 -27.05
CA VAL A 63 14.66 19.03 -28.32
C VAL A 63 13.71 18.05 -29.01
N ASP A 64 13.75 16.77 -28.64
CA ASP A 64 12.98 15.70 -29.25
C ASP A 64 11.98 15.13 -28.24
N GLU A 65 10.69 15.20 -28.55
CA GLU A 65 9.62 14.67 -27.73
C GLU A 65 9.79 13.17 -27.43
N ALA A 66 10.38 12.42 -28.37
CA ALA A 66 10.65 10.99 -28.19
C ALA A 66 11.64 10.69 -27.04
N LEU A 67 12.40 11.68 -26.60
CA LEU A 67 13.33 11.56 -25.47
C LEU A 67 12.72 12.04 -24.15
N HIS A 68 11.53 12.61 -24.18
CA HIS A 68 10.82 13.07 -22.98
C HIS A 68 10.03 11.91 -22.34
N SER A 69 10.28 11.64 -21.07
CA SER A 69 9.50 10.64 -20.33
C SER A 69 8.14 11.20 -19.96
N PRO A 70 7.03 10.50 -20.32
CA PRO A 70 5.70 10.94 -19.94
C PRO A 70 5.55 10.97 -18.41
N PRO A 71 4.66 11.84 -17.88
CA PRO A 71 4.39 11.88 -16.45
C PRO A 71 3.87 10.54 -15.92
N VAL A 72 4.25 10.24 -14.67
CA VAL A 72 3.68 9.14 -13.89
C VAL A 72 2.72 9.73 -12.88
N LEU A 73 1.48 9.25 -12.89
CA LEU A 73 0.44 9.58 -11.91
C LEU A 73 0.37 8.47 -10.86
N THR A 74 0.61 8.84 -9.62
CA THR A 74 0.39 7.97 -8.46
C THR A 74 -0.84 8.45 -7.69
N LYS A 75 -1.80 7.57 -7.50
CA LYS A 75 -2.96 7.78 -6.62
C LYS A 75 -2.76 7.01 -5.35
N THR A 76 -2.83 7.67 -4.20
CA THR A 76 -2.68 7.02 -2.91
C THR A 76 -3.87 7.34 -2.02
N TRP A 77 -4.56 6.30 -1.55
CA TRP A 77 -5.65 6.43 -0.56
C TRP A 77 -5.11 6.15 0.83
N PHE A 78 -5.49 7.02 1.76
CA PHE A 78 -5.01 6.97 3.14
C PHE A 78 -6.15 6.78 4.13
N HIS A 79 -5.84 6.10 5.21
CA HIS A 79 -6.72 6.08 6.36
C HIS A 79 -6.63 7.41 7.12
N THR A 80 -7.70 8.18 7.14
CA THR A 80 -7.76 9.48 7.84
C THR A 80 -7.99 9.36 9.34
N GLY A 81 -8.20 8.13 9.83
CA GLY A 81 -8.60 7.89 11.22
C GLY A 81 -10.07 8.25 11.48
N ALA A 82 -10.90 8.40 10.44
CA ALA A 82 -12.32 8.67 10.58
C ALA A 82 -13.06 7.43 11.12
N TYR A 83 -13.83 7.61 12.19
CA TYR A 83 -14.71 6.58 12.72
C TYR A 83 -16.11 6.73 12.11
N LEU A 84 -16.52 5.76 11.33
CA LEU A 84 -17.78 5.77 10.55
C LEU A 84 -18.83 4.80 11.10
N GLY A 85 -18.82 4.53 12.41
CA GLY A 85 -19.83 3.69 13.07
C GLY A 85 -19.78 2.22 12.65
N GLY A 86 -18.59 1.69 12.32
CA GLY A 86 -18.40 0.30 11.91
C GLY A 86 -18.27 0.08 10.40
N THR A 87 -18.43 1.13 9.59
CA THR A 87 -18.12 1.06 8.15
C THR A 87 -16.61 1.28 7.94
N SER A 88 -16.00 0.43 7.14
CA SER A 88 -14.59 0.58 6.75
C SER A 88 -14.38 1.78 5.85
N LEU A 89 -13.30 2.52 6.10
CA LEU A 89 -12.93 3.65 5.27
C LEU A 89 -12.50 3.20 3.86
N ALA A 90 -11.84 2.04 3.75
CA ALA A 90 -11.48 1.45 2.46
C ALA A 90 -12.72 1.20 1.58
N HIS A 91 -13.79 0.70 2.16
CA HIS A 91 -15.08 0.53 1.46
C HIS A 91 -15.68 1.85 0.94
N CYS A 92 -15.47 2.94 1.66
CA CYS A 92 -15.96 4.26 1.20
C CYS A 92 -15.25 4.73 -0.06
N TYR A 93 -14.03 4.30 -0.30
CA TYR A 93 -13.23 4.65 -1.48
C TYR A 93 -13.35 3.64 -2.62
N ALA A 94 -13.98 2.47 -2.41
CA ALA A 94 -13.99 1.37 -3.37
C ALA A 94 -14.52 1.75 -4.77
N ALA A 95 -15.46 2.71 -4.84
CA ALA A 95 -15.98 3.21 -6.12
C ALA A 95 -14.95 4.01 -6.95
N GLU A 96 -13.86 4.47 -6.34
CA GLU A 96 -12.80 5.24 -6.98
C GLU A 96 -11.62 4.36 -7.42
N TYR A 97 -11.56 3.13 -6.91
CA TYR A 97 -10.48 2.20 -7.18
C TYR A 97 -10.52 1.71 -8.62
N TYR A 98 -9.33 1.54 -9.20
CA TYR A 98 -9.21 0.83 -10.45
C TYR A 98 -9.84 -0.57 -10.31
N SER A 99 -10.64 -0.93 -11.28
CA SER A 99 -11.22 -2.27 -11.42
C SER A 99 -11.03 -2.74 -12.84
N ASP A 100 -10.46 -3.92 -13.00
CA ASP A 100 -10.32 -4.62 -14.28
C ASP A 100 -11.59 -5.37 -14.67
N LYS A 101 -12.71 -5.15 -13.96
CA LYS A 101 -14.04 -5.69 -14.30
C LYS A 101 -14.49 -5.15 -15.66
N THR A 102 -14.05 -5.79 -16.71
CA THR A 102 -14.57 -5.58 -18.05
C THR A 102 -15.77 -6.49 -18.29
N GLN A 103 -16.54 -6.24 -19.35
CA GLN A 103 -17.60 -7.18 -19.75
C GLN A 103 -17.05 -8.58 -20.10
N GLU A 104 -15.76 -8.66 -20.44
CA GLU A 104 -15.05 -9.91 -20.78
C GLU A 104 -14.51 -10.62 -19.53
N ASN A 105 -14.33 -9.91 -18.44
CA ASN A 105 -13.96 -10.46 -17.13
C ASN A 105 -14.94 -9.99 -16.04
N PRO A 106 -16.21 -10.48 -16.06
CA PRO A 106 -17.20 -10.10 -15.04
C PRO A 106 -16.86 -10.57 -13.64
N ALA A 107 -15.92 -11.52 -13.51
CA ALA A 107 -15.32 -11.95 -12.27
C ALA A 107 -14.02 -11.19 -11.95
N GLY A 108 -13.73 -10.10 -12.70
CA GLY A 108 -12.53 -9.30 -12.53
C GLY A 108 -12.19 -9.15 -11.07
N ILE A 109 -11.01 -9.64 -10.71
CA ILE A 109 -10.58 -9.86 -9.34
C ILE A 109 -10.35 -8.46 -8.74
N VAL A 110 -11.38 -7.94 -8.09
CA VAL A 110 -11.17 -7.01 -7.00
C VAL A 110 -10.97 -7.92 -5.79
N VAL A 111 -9.75 -8.32 -5.56
CA VAL A 111 -9.44 -8.95 -4.28
C VAL A 111 -9.37 -7.82 -3.30
N ASP A 112 -10.50 -7.58 -2.66
CA ASP A 112 -10.52 -6.78 -1.47
C ASP A 112 -9.76 -7.58 -0.41
N LEU A 113 -8.60 -7.10 0.00
CA LEU A 113 -7.99 -7.58 1.22
C LEU A 113 -9.03 -7.51 2.34
N ALA A 114 -8.98 -8.47 3.24
CA ALA A 114 -9.83 -8.44 4.43
C ALA A 114 -9.69 -7.08 5.15
N GLU A 115 -10.76 -6.67 5.81
CA GLU A 115 -10.80 -5.45 6.60
C GLU A 115 -9.65 -5.39 7.62
N THR A 116 -9.18 -4.17 7.91
CA THR A 116 -8.26 -3.93 9.02
C THR A 116 -8.82 -4.53 10.32
N LEU A 117 -8.01 -5.34 10.99
CA LEU A 117 -8.41 -6.02 12.21
C LEU A 117 -8.38 -5.03 13.39
N ILE A 118 -9.54 -4.76 13.95
CA ILE A 118 -9.70 -3.97 15.17
C ILE A 118 -10.14 -4.92 16.30
N PRO A 119 -9.56 -4.81 17.53
CA PRO A 119 -9.92 -5.70 18.61
C PRO A 119 -11.40 -5.62 18.98
N ASP A 120 -11.99 -6.76 19.34
CA ASP A 120 -13.33 -6.83 19.91
C ASP A 120 -13.38 -6.28 21.34
N GLY A 121 -14.59 -5.96 21.82
CA GLY A 121 -14.83 -5.58 23.23
C GLY A 121 -14.40 -4.17 23.60
N LEU A 122 -13.96 -3.36 22.64
CA LEU A 122 -13.63 -1.94 22.87
C LEU A 122 -14.90 -1.13 23.16
N THR A 123 -14.80 -0.18 24.09
CA THR A 123 -15.83 0.84 24.27
C THR A 123 -15.93 1.73 23.02
N PRO A 124 -17.08 2.43 22.79
CA PRO A 124 -17.21 3.32 21.61
C PRO A 124 -16.13 4.41 21.52
N ILE A 125 -15.61 4.84 22.65
CA ILE A 125 -14.51 5.83 22.68
C ILE A 125 -13.20 5.17 22.26
N GLU A 126 -12.90 3.99 22.80
CA GLU A 126 -11.70 3.21 22.42
C GLU A 126 -11.73 2.77 20.96
N GLN A 127 -12.90 2.44 20.42
CA GLN A 127 -13.05 2.18 18.98
C GLN A 127 -12.63 3.38 18.13
N ARG A 128 -13.06 4.59 18.52
CA ARG A 128 -12.63 5.82 17.84
C ARG A 128 -11.12 6.04 17.92
N GLU A 129 -10.53 5.78 19.10
CA GLU A 129 -9.10 5.91 19.32
C GLU A 129 -8.30 4.84 18.55
N ALA A 130 -8.81 3.59 18.46
CA ALA A 130 -8.25 2.51 17.64
C ALA A 130 -8.21 2.89 16.15
N VAL A 131 -9.32 3.39 15.61
CA VAL A 131 -9.40 3.86 14.22
C VAL A 131 -8.49 5.08 13.99
N ARG A 132 -8.39 5.98 14.98
CA ARG A 132 -7.46 7.13 14.92
C ARG A 132 -6.01 6.69 14.81
N ALA A 133 -5.62 5.58 15.43
CA ALA A 133 -4.27 5.05 15.36
C ALA A 133 -3.85 4.63 13.94
N LEU A 134 -4.81 4.41 13.03
CA LEU A 134 -4.57 4.10 11.60
C LEU A 134 -4.26 5.35 10.75
N ARG A 135 -4.40 6.56 11.29
CA ARG A 135 -4.19 7.80 10.54
C ARG A 135 -2.86 7.82 9.79
N GLY A 136 -2.92 8.17 8.49
CA GLY A 136 -1.76 8.28 7.62
C GLY A 136 -1.27 6.95 7.04
N ARG A 137 -1.89 5.83 7.37
CA ARG A 137 -1.59 4.54 6.73
C ARG A 137 -2.15 4.54 5.31
N ALA A 138 -1.32 4.13 4.34
CA ALA A 138 -1.77 3.96 2.96
C ALA A 138 -2.57 2.68 2.85
N LEU A 139 -3.81 2.80 2.37
CA LEU A 139 -4.72 1.68 2.12
C LEU A 139 -4.51 1.09 0.73
N ARG A 140 -4.30 1.97 -0.25
CA ARG A 140 -4.14 1.61 -1.65
C ARG A 140 -3.27 2.60 -2.39
N VAL A 141 -2.46 2.09 -3.32
CA VAL A 141 -1.63 2.88 -4.24
C VAL A 141 -1.82 2.37 -5.65
N GLU A 142 -2.07 3.26 -6.60
CA GLU A 142 -2.19 2.95 -8.02
C GLU A 142 -1.22 3.82 -8.82
N VAL A 143 -0.50 3.21 -9.76
CA VAL A 143 0.52 3.90 -10.57
C VAL A 143 0.16 3.82 -12.04
N TYR A 144 0.07 4.97 -12.72
CA TYR A 144 -0.31 5.12 -14.12
C TYR A 144 0.75 5.89 -14.91
N GLY A 145 0.88 5.58 -16.18
CA GLY A 145 1.67 6.39 -17.12
C GLY A 145 0.76 7.29 -17.95
N LEU A 146 1.04 8.59 -17.98
CA LEU A 146 0.24 9.59 -18.68
C LEU A 146 0.83 9.89 -20.08
N ASP A 147 0.88 8.88 -20.95
CA ASP A 147 1.49 8.97 -22.29
C ASP A 147 0.48 9.24 -23.42
N GLY A 148 -0.81 9.44 -23.08
CA GLY A 148 -1.88 9.70 -24.05
C GLY A 148 -2.31 8.51 -24.89
N SER A 149 -1.77 7.31 -24.65
CA SER A 149 -2.20 6.08 -25.34
C SER A 149 -3.48 5.50 -24.74
N ASP A 150 -4.14 4.60 -25.47
CA ASP A 150 -5.32 3.88 -24.96
C ASP A 150 -5.03 3.08 -23.69
N ALA A 151 -3.78 2.62 -23.52
CA ALA A 151 -3.35 1.90 -22.34
C ALA A 151 -3.19 2.78 -21.09
N GLN A 152 -3.26 4.11 -21.20
CA GLN A 152 -3.18 5.05 -20.08
C GLN A 152 -4.29 4.81 -19.04
N ALA A 153 -5.43 4.24 -19.45
CA ALA A 153 -6.53 3.90 -18.53
C ALA A 153 -6.20 2.76 -17.56
N HIS A 154 -5.15 1.98 -17.86
CA HIS A 154 -4.73 0.83 -17.07
C HIS A 154 -3.48 1.14 -16.28
N PRO A 155 -3.43 0.79 -14.97
CA PRO A 155 -2.26 1.04 -14.14
C PRO A 155 -1.09 0.11 -14.51
N TYR A 156 0.12 0.55 -14.23
CA TYR A 156 1.28 -0.32 -14.17
C TYR A 156 1.21 -1.25 -12.97
N SER A 157 0.81 -0.70 -11.83
CA SER A 157 0.70 -1.47 -10.60
C SER A 157 -0.41 -0.94 -9.69
N VAL A 158 -0.95 -1.84 -8.89
CA VAL A 158 -1.87 -1.57 -7.79
C VAL A 158 -1.34 -2.30 -6.55
N ALA A 159 -1.25 -1.61 -5.44
CA ALA A 159 -0.90 -2.20 -4.15
C ALA A 159 -1.97 -1.88 -3.11
N GLU A 160 -2.39 -2.87 -2.36
CA GLU A 160 -3.32 -2.74 -1.23
C GLU A 160 -2.64 -3.20 0.06
N THR A 161 -2.98 -2.55 1.17
CA THR A 161 -2.47 -2.92 2.48
C THR A 161 -3.59 -2.86 3.51
N ASN A 162 -3.71 -3.89 4.34
CA ASN A 162 -4.53 -3.86 5.54
C ASN A 162 -3.66 -3.93 6.79
N PHE A 163 -4.26 -3.65 7.94
CA PHE A 163 -3.55 -3.49 9.20
C PHE A 163 -4.18 -4.33 10.30
N ALA A 164 -3.43 -4.56 11.37
CA ALA A 164 -3.96 -5.02 12.64
C ALA A 164 -3.71 -3.99 13.73
N VAL A 165 -4.72 -3.72 14.53
CA VAL A 165 -4.68 -2.81 15.67
C VAL A 165 -4.71 -3.65 16.94
N ARG A 166 -3.76 -3.43 17.85
CA ARG A 166 -3.68 -4.10 19.15
C ARG A 166 -3.85 -3.08 20.27
N LEU A 167 -4.74 -3.36 21.22
CA LEU A 167 -4.86 -2.56 22.43
C LEU A 167 -3.68 -2.88 23.35
N LEU A 168 -2.82 -1.90 23.61
CA LEU A 168 -1.73 -2.02 24.60
C LEU A 168 -2.17 -1.64 25.99
N GLN A 169 -2.99 -0.58 26.10
CA GLN A 169 -3.45 -0.06 27.38
C GLN A 169 -4.89 0.43 27.25
N PRO A 170 -5.83 -0.17 27.98
CA PRO A 170 -7.21 0.30 28.00
C PRO A 170 -7.31 1.68 28.65
N ARG A 171 -8.39 2.37 28.38
CA ARG A 171 -8.61 3.70 28.92
C ARG A 171 -8.70 3.73 30.46
N ALA A 172 -9.38 2.77 31.08
CA ALA A 172 -9.41 2.47 32.52
C ALA A 172 -9.16 3.68 33.47
N GLY A 173 -9.87 4.79 33.24
CA GLY A 173 -9.72 6.03 34.01
C GLY A 173 -8.66 7.01 33.48
N GLN A 174 -7.92 6.66 32.45
CA GLN A 174 -7.02 7.57 31.74
C GLN A 174 -7.75 8.36 30.65
N LYS A 175 -7.11 9.43 30.18
CA LYS A 175 -7.68 10.28 29.13
C LYS A 175 -7.81 9.55 27.79
N HIS A 176 -6.84 8.71 27.43
CA HIS A 176 -6.76 7.97 26.19
C HIS A 176 -6.32 6.53 26.43
N ALA A 177 -6.78 5.61 25.54
CA ALA A 177 -6.19 4.29 25.41
C ALA A 177 -4.92 4.35 24.53
N ALA A 178 -4.05 3.35 24.64
CA ALA A 178 -2.88 3.20 23.80
C ALA A 178 -3.05 2.01 22.86
N PHE A 179 -2.80 2.23 21.58
CA PHE A 179 -2.89 1.22 20.55
C PHE A 179 -1.58 1.09 19.78
N PHE A 180 -1.27 -0.12 19.35
CA PHE A 180 -0.21 -0.43 18.41
C PHE A 180 -0.82 -0.86 17.08
N VAL A 181 -0.26 -0.39 15.97
CA VAL A 181 -0.70 -0.72 14.62
C VAL A 181 0.46 -1.30 13.85
N HIS A 182 0.24 -2.45 13.22
CA HIS A 182 1.21 -3.03 12.28
C HIS A 182 0.53 -3.43 10.97
N ASP A 183 1.33 -3.54 9.93
CA ASP A 183 0.89 -4.07 8.64
C ASP A 183 0.54 -5.55 8.83
N ARG A 184 -0.60 -5.98 8.30
CA ARG A 184 -1.06 -7.36 8.39
C ARG A 184 -0.90 -8.08 7.08
N GLU A 185 -1.38 -7.50 5.98
CA GLU A 185 -1.26 -8.03 4.63
C GLU A 185 -0.96 -6.91 3.63
N ALA A 186 -0.18 -7.23 2.62
CA ALA A 186 0.04 -6.39 1.46
C ALA A 186 -0.10 -7.23 0.19
N LEU A 187 -0.95 -6.79 -0.72
CA LEU A 187 -1.23 -7.44 -1.99
C LEU A 187 -0.84 -6.49 -3.12
N SER A 188 -0.03 -6.96 -4.05
CA SER A 188 0.46 -6.16 -5.17
C SER A 188 0.16 -6.82 -6.50
N TYR A 189 -0.45 -6.07 -7.40
CA TYR A 189 -0.71 -6.43 -8.78
C TYR A 189 0.21 -5.63 -9.69
N HIS A 190 1.00 -6.30 -10.48
CA HIS A 190 1.80 -5.71 -11.54
C HIS A 190 1.13 -5.99 -12.88
N TYR A 191 0.27 -5.07 -13.31
CA TYR A 191 -0.49 -5.17 -14.56
C TYR A 191 0.37 -4.89 -15.78
N GLU A 192 1.38 -4.04 -15.66
CA GLU A 192 2.16 -3.56 -16.81
C GLU A 192 1.22 -3.03 -17.92
N ARG A 193 0.09 -2.41 -17.50
CA ARG A 193 -0.99 -1.91 -18.36
C ARG A 193 -1.72 -2.99 -19.15
N ASN A 194 -1.59 -4.25 -18.76
CA ASN A 194 -2.34 -5.39 -19.31
C ASN A 194 -3.22 -6.01 -18.21
N PRO A 195 -4.51 -5.67 -18.14
CA PRO A 195 -5.39 -6.15 -17.09
C PRO A 195 -5.67 -7.67 -17.16
N ALA A 196 -5.41 -8.31 -18.32
CA ALA A 196 -5.73 -9.73 -18.50
C ALA A 196 -4.69 -10.67 -17.87
N ASP A 197 -3.47 -10.19 -17.57
CA ASP A 197 -2.37 -11.05 -17.13
C ASP A 197 -1.47 -10.40 -16.06
N PRO A 198 -2.03 -10.00 -14.89
CA PRO A 198 -1.24 -9.41 -13.83
C PRO A 198 -0.29 -10.43 -13.19
N ARG A 199 0.86 -9.94 -12.74
CA ARG A 199 1.68 -10.69 -11.77
C ARG A 199 1.22 -10.28 -10.38
N VAL A 200 0.87 -11.25 -9.56
CA VAL A 200 0.31 -11.01 -8.22
C VAL A 200 1.28 -11.52 -7.16
N SER A 201 1.59 -10.67 -6.19
CA SER A 201 2.37 -11.03 -5.01
C SER A 201 1.63 -10.62 -3.75
N HIS A 202 1.72 -11.46 -2.71
CA HIS A 202 1.05 -11.27 -1.44
C HIS A 202 2.05 -11.48 -0.31
N THR A 203 2.12 -10.55 0.61
CA THR A 203 2.92 -10.70 1.84
C THR A 203 1.98 -10.58 3.03
N ALA A 204 2.06 -11.53 3.97
CA ALA A 204 1.29 -11.48 5.19
C ALA A 204 2.18 -11.64 6.42
N VAL A 205 1.91 -10.84 7.45
CA VAL A 205 2.46 -10.99 8.79
C VAL A 205 1.54 -11.92 9.56
N LEU A 206 2.02 -13.12 9.85
CA LEU A 206 1.25 -14.16 10.54
C LEU A 206 1.33 -14.02 12.06
N GLU A 207 2.48 -13.56 12.56
CA GLU A 207 2.71 -13.40 13.99
C GLU A 207 3.66 -12.24 14.27
N VAL A 208 3.37 -11.50 15.32
CA VAL A 208 4.23 -10.45 15.88
C VAL A 208 4.50 -10.72 17.36
N ASP A 209 5.69 -10.34 17.84
CA ASP A 209 6.03 -10.41 19.26
C ASP A 209 5.29 -9.34 20.09
N ASP A 210 5.55 -9.30 21.41
CA ASP A 210 4.95 -8.30 22.30
C ASP A 210 5.37 -6.85 22.01
N PHE A 211 6.47 -6.67 21.29
CA PHE A 211 7.00 -5.37 20.88
C PHE A 211 6.62 -4.99 19.47
N GLY A 212 5.87 -5.87 18.75
CA GLY A 212 5.36 -5.64 17.42
C GLY A 212 6.35 -5.96 16.29
N ASN A 213 7.43 -6.67 16.59
CA ASN A 213 8.32 -7.15 15.56
C ASN A 213 7.69 -8.38 14.88
N PRO A 214 7.66 -8.47 13.55
CA PRO A 214 7.22 -9.67 12.84
C PRO A 214 8.14 -10.85 13.17
N VAL A 215 7.58 -11.95 13.65
CA VAL A 215 8.30 -13.19 13.94
C VAL A 215 7.94 -14.32 12.99
N ARG A 216 6.77 -14.24 12.33
CA ARG A 216 6.40 -15.13 11.22
C ARG A 216 5.78 -14.33 10.10
N THR A 217 6.31 -14.48 8.90
CA THR A 217 5.81 -13.83 7.69
C THR A 217 5.78 -14.82 6.54
N VAL A 218 4.81 -14.65 5.63
CA VAL A 218 4.75 -15.43 4.40
C VAL A 218 4.72 -14.49 3.20
N SER A 219 5.44 -14.88 2.15
CA SER A 219 5.40 -14.20 0.84
C SER A 219 4.97 -15.20 -0.21
N VAL A 220 3.92 -14.86 -0.98
CA VAL A 220 3.35 -15.70 -2.03
C VAL A 220 3.47 -14.99 -3.36
N ALA A 221 3.99 -15.68 -4.37
CA ALA A 221 3.94 -15.28 -5.76
C ALA A 221 2.95 -16.19 -6.48
N TYR A 222 1.84 -15.61 -6.94
CA TYR A 222 0.78 -16.38 -7.59
C TYR A 222 1.11 -16.69 -9.05
N ARG A 223 0.62 -17.85 -9.52
CA ARG A 223 0.72 -18.22 -10.94
C ARG A 223 0.09 -17.17 -11.82
N LYS A 224 0.67 -16.95 -12.99
CA LYS A 224 0.06 -16.07 -14.00
C LYS A 224 -1.16 -16.72 -14.64
N PRO A 225 -2.25 -15.96 -14.84
CA PRO A 225 -3.46 -16.47 -15.50
C PRO A 225 -3.22 -17.00 -16.92
N LEU A 226 -2.40 -16.30 -17.70
CA LEU A 226 -2.12 -16.60 -19.11
C LEU A 226 -0.67 -17.06 -19.31
N ALA A 227 -0.25 -18.13 -18.62
CA ALA A 227 1.13 -18.63 -18.67
C ALA A 227 1.54 -19.32 -19.99
N VAL A 228 0.85 -19.03 -21.11
CA VAL A 228 1.16 -19.60 -22.44
C VAL A 228 2.40 -18.92 -23.03
N GLY A 229 3.44 -19.70 -23.30
CA GLY A 229 4.69 -19.20 -23.89
C GLY A 229 5.69 -18.62 -22.87
N PHE A 230 5.39 -18.69 -21.59
CA PHE A 230 6.27 -18.29 -20.49
C PHE A 230 7.03 -19.51 -19.89
N PRO A 231 8.11 -19.27 -19.11
CA PRO A 231 8.78 -20.34 -18.36
C PRO A 231 7.79 -21.09 -17.47
N PRO A 232 7.96 -22.43 -17.30
CA PRO A 232 7.06 -23.26 -16.51
C PRO A 232 6.86 -22.79 -15.07
N GLU A 233 7.86 -22.11 -14.51
CA GLU A 233 7.84 -21.56 -13.14
C GLU A 233 6.75 -20.50 -12.96
N GLN A 234 6.42 -19.76 -14.01
CA GLN A 234 5.36 -18.73 -13.95
C GLN A 234 3.95 -19.31 -13.94
N SER A 235 3.80 -20.60 -14.25
CA SER A 235 2.51 -21.31 -14.18
C SER A 235 2.22 -21.89 -12.80
N LYS A 236 3.13 -21.71 -11.83
CA LYS A 236 3.01 -22.26 -10.47
C LYS A 236 2.93 -21.13 -9.46
N THR A 237 2.16 -21.37 -8.40
CA THR A 237 2.21 -20.55 -7.19
C THR A 237 3.38 -21.00 -6.34
N SER A 238 4.17 -20.05 -5.87
CA SER A 238 5.26 -20.34 -4.91
C SER A 238 5.08 -19.49 -3.65
N ALA A 239 5.41 -20.07 -2.51
CA ALA A 239 5.34 -19.36 -1.24
C ALA A 239 6.55 -19.65 -0.37
N VAL A 240 6.94 -18.65 0.39
CA VAL A 240 8.07 -18.69 1.30
C VAL A 240 7.61 -18.23 2.68
N LEU A 241 7.78 -19.10 3.67
CA LEU A 241 7.59 -18.77 5.09
C LEU A 241 8.94 -18.34 5.68
N THR A 242 8.95 -17.22 6.38
CA THR A 242 10.11 -16.76 7.17
C THR A 242 9.73 -16.71 8.63
N GLU A 243 10.56 -17.33 9.47
CA GLU A 243 10.49 -17.27 10.93
C GLU A 243 11.73 -16.56 11.47
N ALA A 244 11.55 -15.68 12.45
CA ALA A 244 12.62 -14.94 13.08
C ALA A 244 12.56 -15.09 14.60
N ASP A 245 13.70 -15.44 15.19
CA ASP A 245 13.91 -15.43 16.64
C ASP A 245 14.56 -14.10 17.03
N LEU A 246 13.88 -13.35 17.88
CA LEU A 246 14.31 -12.02 18.32
C LEU A 246 14.49 -12.00 19.84
N VAL A 247 15.54 -11.31 20.30
CA VAL A 247 15.75 -11.06 21.73
C VAL A 247 15.31 -9.65 22.09
N ASN A 248 14.46 -9.57 23.11
CA ASN A 248 13.99 -8.33 23.71
C ASN A 248 14.44 -8.23 25.16
N VAL A 249 15.32 -7.29 25.47
CA VAL A 249 15.79 -6.98 26.82
C VAL A 249 15.18 -5.64 27.22
N ALA A 250 13.98 -5.69 27.81
CA ALA A 250 13.21 -4.50 28.18
C ALA A 250 13.30 -4.14 29.67
N THR A 251 13.71 -5.09 30.54
CA THR A 251 13.64 -4.94 32.00
C THR A 251 15.01 -4.84 32.68
N ASP A 252 16.10 -5.03 31.96
CA ASP A 252 17.45 -4.87 32.52
C ASP A 252 17.78 -3.37 32.64
N PRO A 253 18.07 -2.87 33.87
CA PRO A 253 18.39 -1.46 34.09
C PRO A 253 19.69 -1.00 33.41
N ASN A 254 20.58 -1.94 33.04
CA ASN A 254 21.86 -1.64 32.41
C ASN A 254 21.88 -1.89 30.89
N SER A 255 20.83 -2.49 30.36
CA SER A 255 20.75 -2.83 28.94
C SER A 255 19.31 -2.80 28.45
N TYR A 256 19.02 -1.92 27.49
CA TYR A 256 17.73 -1.87 26.82
C TYR A 256 17.94 -2.17 25.35
N ARG A 257 17.43 -3.31 24.87
CA ARG A 257 17.53 -3.75 23.48
C ARG A 257 16.24 -4.43 23.07
N LEU A 258 15.66 -4.01 21.97
CA LEU A 258 14.45 -4.62 21.40
C LEU A 258 14.71 -5.04 19.95
N GLY A 259 14.08 -6.16 19.55
CA GLY A 259 14.13 -6.64 18.17
C GLY A 259 15.52 -7.07 17.71
N VAL A 260 16.40 -7.53 18.61
CA VAL A 260 17.73 -7.99 18.21
C VAL A 260 17.62 -9.35 17.51
N PRO A 261 17.95 -9.47 16.22
CA PRO A 261 17.84 -10.73 15.51
C PRO A 261 18.88 -11.73 16.02
N VAL A 262 18.44 -12.95 16.29
CA VAL A 262 19.28 -14.07 16.73
C VAL A 262 19.35 -15.14 15.66
N GLU A 263 18.20 -15.49 15.11
CA GLU A 263 18.09 -16.51 14.06
C GLU A 263 16.99 -16.13 13.08
N ALA A 264 17.16 -16.46 11.81
CA ALA A 264 16.12 -16.43 10.81
C ALA A 264 16.13 -17.74 10.04
N ARG A 265 14.94 -18.32 9.83
CA ARG A 265 14.72 -19.54 9.07
C ARG A 265 13.76 -19.22 7.93
N THR A 266 14.09 -19.74 6.75
CA THR A 266 13.27 -19.56 5.56
C THR A 266 12.92 -20.93 4.99
N TYR A 267 11.63 -21.15 4.74
CA TYR A 267 11.08 -22.40 4.24
C TYR A 267 10.33 -22.15 2.94
N GLU A 268 10.64 -22.92 1.92
CA GLU A 268 9.79 -23.01 0.73
C GLU A 268 8.59 -23.90 1.08
N LEU A 269 7.38 -23.39 0.81
CA LEU A 269 6.16 -24.16 0.97
C LEU A 269 5.87 -24.93 -0.32
N THR A 270 5.67 -26.23 -0.20
CA THR A 270 5.41 -27.16 -1.32
C THR A 270 3.93 -27.51 -1.43
N ASP A 271 3.58 -28.28 -2.48
CA ASP A 271 2.23 -28.79 -2.73
C ASP A 271 1.15 -27.68 -2.97
N LEU A 272 1.59 -26.54 -3.51
CA LEU A 272 0.70 -25.43 -3.88
C LEU A 272 0.13 -25.54 -5.30
N ASP A 273 0.30 -26.67 -5.99
CA ASP A 273 -0.19 -26.88 -7.35
C ASP A 273 -1.73 -26.77 -7.47
N SER A 274 -2.44 -27.05 -6.37
CA SER A 274 -3.89 -26.91 -6.24
C SER A 274 -4.32 -25.55 -5.68
N ALA A 275 -3.39 -24.61 -5.51
CA ALA A 275 -3.71 -23.28 -4.99
C ALA A 275 -4.81 -22.60 -5.82
N PRO A 276 -5.73 -21.87 -5.17
CA PRO A 276 -6.79 -21.15 -5.87
C PRO A 276 -6.21 -20.16 -6.89
N ALA A 277 -7.03 -19.80 -7.85
CA ALA A 277 -6.67 -18.73 -8.80
C ALA A 277 -6.62 -17.36 -8.10
N ASP A 278 -7.45 -17.21 -7.07
CA ASP A 278 -7.54 -16.00 -6.25
C ASP A 278 -6.51 -16.04 -5.11
N PRO A 279 -6.02 -14.90 -4.66
CA PRO A 279 -5.13 -14.83 -3.51
C PRO A 279 -5.71 -15.48 -2.25
N PHE A 280 -4.83 -16.13 -1.48
CA PHE A 280 -5.20 -16.70 -0.19
C PHE A 280 -5.71 -15.63 0.76
N THR A 281 -6.69 -15.97 1.56
CA THR A 281 -7.07 -15.16 2.72
C THR A 281 -6.06 -15.35 3.86
N HIS A 282 -5.97 -14.38 4.76
CA HIS A 282 -5.07 -14.48 5.91
C HIS A 282 -5.29 -15.75 6.78
N PRO A 283 -6.53 -16.21 7.05
CA PRO A 283 -6.74 -17.49 7.74
C PRO A 283 -6.18 -18.71 7.00
N GLU A 284 -6.25 -18.71 5.66
CA GLU A 284 -5.67 -19.81 4.85
C GLU A 284 -4.16 -19.80 4.89
N LEU A 285 -3.52 -18.62 5.00
CA LEU A 285 -2.07 -18.49 5.17
C LEU A 285 -1.58 -18.88 6.57
N LEU A 286 -2.47 -18.90 7.56
CA LEU A 286 -2.19 -19.36 8.94
C LEU A 286 -2.29 -20.86 9.10
N ALA A 287 -3.10 -21.54 8.27
CA ALA A 287 -3.39 -22.98 8.35
C ALA A 287 -2.22 -23.82 7.81
#